data_b54e99759c52aedad721cd58c845156b
#
_entry.id   b54e99759c52aedad721cd58c845156b
#
_cell.length_a   1.000
_cell.length_b   1.000
_cell.length_c   1.000
_cell.angle_alpha   90.00
_cell.angle_beta   90.00
_cell.angle_gamma   90.00
#
_symmetry.space_group_name_H-M   'P 1'
#
loop_
_entity.id
_entity.type
_entity.pdbx_description
1 polymer ?
#
loop_
_entity_poly.entity_id
_entity_poly.type
_entity_poly.pdbx_seq_one_letter_code
_entity_poly.pdbx_strand_id
1 'polypeptide(L)' 'MSKSYLMHKFKEMTGYSAHRYIQQKRLIQAAELIKEGVPVVEAGQRSGYGDYSAFLRAFKKFYGVNPSDVG' A
#
# COMPACT_ATOMS: atom_id res chain seq x y z
N MET A 1 -26.07 -4.64 6.06
CA MET A 1 -25.13 -3.66 6.55
C MET A 1 -24.68 -2.76 5.41
N SER A 2 -24.70 -1.44 5.58
CA SER A 2 -24.26 -0.54 4.54
C SER A 2 -22.75 -0.46 4.50
N LYS A 3 -22.22 -0.08 3.32
CA LYS A 3 -20.78 0.12 3.15
C LYS A 3 -20.25 1.22 4.09
N SER A 4 -21.03 2.29 4.28
CA SER A 4 -20.67 3.38 5.16
C SER A 4 -20.54 2.93 6.61
N TYR A 5 -21.44 2.07 7.06
CA TYR A 5 -21.37 1.52 8.42
C TYR A 5 -20.08 0.75 8.65
N LEU A 6 -19.71 -0.11 7.68
CA LEU A 6 -18.48 -0.90 7.79
C LEU A 6 -17.24 0.00 7.86
N MET A 7 -17.21 1.08 7.08
CA MET A 7 -16.07 1.99 7.09
C MET A 7 -15.95 2.74 8.42
N HIS A 8 -17.06 3.18 8.98
CA HIS A 8 -17.06 3.84 10.29
C HIS A 8 -16.62 2.89 11.40
N LYS A 9 -17.12 1.67 11.38
CA LYS A 9 -16.77 0.66 12.38
C LYS A 9 -15.29 0.33 12.32
N PHE A 10 -14.76 0.18 11.09
CA PHE A 10 -13.35 -0.09 10.89
C PHE A 10 -12.47 1.02 11.47
N LYS A 11 -12.83 2.28 11.21
CA LYS A 11 -12.08 3.43 11.71
C LYS A 11 -12.09 3.49 13.24
N GLU A 12 -13.22 3.21 13.87
CA GLU A 12 -13.33 3.19 15.33
C GLU A 12 -12.42 2.13 15.95
N MET A 13 -12.35 0.95 15.33
CA MET A 13 -11.60 -0.17 15.86
C MET A 13 -10.08 -0.03 15.66
N THR A 14 -9.65 0.53 14.54
CA THR A 14 -8.23 0.54 14.16
C THR A 14 -7.59 1.91 14.21
N GLY A 15 -8.40 2.99 14.27
CA GLY A 15 -7.89 4.35 14.16
C GLY A 15 -7.56 4.77 12.73
N TYR A 16 -7.79 3.90 11.74
CA TYR A 16 -7.55 4.18 10.33
C TYR A 16 -8.84 4.22 9.55
N SER A 17 -8.87 4.99 8.45
CA SER A 17 -9.92 4.82 7.46
C SER A 17 -9.67 3.54 6.66
N ALA A 18 -10.75 2.97 6.08
CA ALA A 18 -10.60 1.79 5.23
C ALA A 18 -9.68 2.03 4.05
N HIS A 19 -9.70 3.25 3.49
CA HIS A 19 -8.83 3.63 2.38
C HIS A 19 -7.35 3.53 2.77
N ARG A 20 -7.00 4.04 3.96
CA ARG A 20 -5.62 3.99 4.45
C ARG A 20 -5.17 2.55 4.70
N TYR A 21 -6.05 1.73 5.23
CA TYR A 21 -5.76 0.32 5.44
C TYR A 21 -5.47 -0.40 4.12
N ILE A 22 -6.28 -0.14 3.08
CA ILE A 22 -6.07 -0.72 1.76
C ILE A 22 -4.73 -0.28 1.19
N GLN A 23 -4.37 1.00 1.34
CA GLN A 23 -3.09 1.50 0.87
C GLN A 23 -1.91 0.81 1.57
N GLN A 24 -2.00 0.62 2.87
CA GLN A 24 -0.96 -0.07 3.61
C GLN A 24 -0.81 -1.52 3.14
N LYS A 25 -1.91 -2.21 2.91
CA LYS A 25 -1.91 -3.58 2.39
C LYS A 25 -1.23 -3.66 1.03
N ARG A 26 -1.52 -2.69 0.15
CA ARG A 26 -0.89 -2.62 -1.18
C ARG A 26 0.61 -2.41 -1.08
N LEU A 27 1.05 -1.54 -0.18
CA LEU A 27 2.48 -1.27 0.01
C LEU A 27 3.21 -2.48 0.58
N ILE A 28 2.59 -3.19 1.51
CA ILE A 28 3.16 -4.41 2.07
C ILE A 28 3.31 -5.48 0.98
N GLN A 29 2.28 -5.66 0.15
CA GLN A 29 2.34 -6.59 -0.97
C GLN A 29 3.45 -6.23 -1.94
N ALA A 30 3.59 -4.94 -2.26
CA ALA A 30 4.65 -4.47 -3.14
C ALA A 30 6.03 -4.78 -2.57
N ALA A 31 6.23 -4.55 -1.28
CA ALA A 31 7.51 -4.84 -0.63
C ALA A 31 7.85 -6.34 -0.69
N GLU A 32 6.86 -7.19 -0.49
CA GLU A 32 7.05 -8.64 -0.60
C GLU A 32 7.45 -9.06 -2.01
N LEU A 33 6.81 -8.49 -3.03
CA LEU A 33 7.14 -8.76 -4.43
C LEU A 33 8.57 -8.32 -4.75
N ILE A 34 8.97 -7.16 -4.27
CA ILE A 34 10.34 -6.66 -4.49
C ILE A 34 11.36 -7.59 -3.85
N LYS A 35 11.09 -8.09 -2.64
CA LYS A 35 11.97 -9.03 -1.96
C LYS A 35 12.09 -10.35 -2.72
N GLU A 36 11.06 -10.73 -3.47
CA GLU A 36 11.06 -11.92 -4.31
C GLU A 36 11.81 -11.72 -5.62
N GLY A 37 12.26 -10.50 -5.91
CA GLY A 37 12.99 -10.20 -7.13
C GLY A 37 12.15 -9.56 -8.23
N VAL A 38 10.91 -9.21 -7.96
CA VAL A 38 10.04 -8.55 -8.94
C VAL A 38 10.53 -7.10 -9.14
N PRO A 39 10.65 -6.62 -10.38
CA PRO A 39 11.03 -5.22 -10.62
C PRO A 39 10.10 -4.25 -9.91
N VAL A 40 10.64 -3.13 -9.44
CA VAL A 40 9.88 -2.14 -8.66
C VAL A 40 8.64 -1.66 -9.40
N VAL A 41 8.76 -1.36 -10.71
CA VAL A 41 7.63 -0.89 -11.52
C VAL A 41 6.53 -1.94 -11.54
N GLU A 42 6.87 -3.20 -11.76
CA GLU A 42 5.91 -4.29 -11.82
C GLU A 42 5.28 -4.54 -10.44
N ALA A 43 6.08 -4.46 -9.38
CA ALA A 43 5.56 -4.62 -8.02
C ALA A 43 4.50 -3.58 -7.70
N GLY A 44 4.72 -2.32 -8.09
CA GLY A 44 3.73 -1.26 -7.91
C GLY A 44 2.45 -1.54 -8.69
N GLN A 45 2.56 -1.95 -9.94
CA GLN A 45 1.41 -2.26 -10.79
C GLN A 45 0.61 -3.44 -10.24
N ARG A 46 1.28 -4.52 -9.86
CA ARG A 46 0.62 -5.70 -9.29
C ARG A 46 -0.07 -5.40 -7.97
N SER A 47 0.44 -4.43 -7.22
CA SER A 47 -0.14 -4.02 -5.94
C SER A 47 -1.32 -3.06 -6.09
N GLY A 48 -1.67 -2.66 -7.31
CA GLY A 48 -2.83 -1.83 -7.57
C GLY A 48 -2.53 -0.35 -7.75
N TYR A 49 -1.26 0.04 -7.89
CA TYR A 49 -0.89 1.43 -8.19
C TYR A 49 -0.81 1.64 -9.69
N GLY A 50 -1.65 2.52 -10.23
CA GLY A 50 -1.64 2.84 -11.65
C GLY A 50 -0.58 3.87 -12.04
N ASP A 51 -0.10 4.67 -11.07
CA ASP A 51 0.89 5.71 -11.28
C ASP A 51 2.16 5.38 -10.49
N TYR A 52 3.26 5.20 -11.20
CA TYR A 52 4.54 4.85 -10.58
C TYR A 52 5.02 5.94 -9.60
N SER A 53 4.88 7.21 -9.96
CA SER A 53 5.29 8.31 -9.08
C SER A 53 4.50 8.32 -7.78
N ALA A 54 3.19 8.07 -7.86
CA ALA A 54 2.35 7.97 -6.68
C ALA A 54 2.78 6.79 -5.80
N PHE A 55 3.11 5.66 -6.42
CA PHE A 55 3.61 4.49 -5.72
C PHE A 55 4.90 4.80 -4.95
N LEU A 56 5.87 5.44 -5.62
CA LEU A 56 7.13 5.78 -4.99
C LEU A 56 6.95 6.69 -3.77
N ARG A 57 6.11 7.71 -3.91
CA ARG A 57 5.84 8.62 -2.80
C ARG A 57 5.17 7.92 -1.62
N ALA A 58 4.18 7.10 -1.91
CA ALA A 58 3.46 6.35 -0.89
C ALA A 58 4.38 5.36 -0.18
N PHE A 59 5.21 4.66 -0.94
CA PHE A 59 6.14 3.68 -0.39
C PHE A 59 7.16 4.35 0.54
N LYS A 60 7.76 5.45 0.08
CA LYS A 60 8.75 6.17 0.88
C LYS A 60 8.13 6.75 2.16
N LYS A 61 6.89 7.25 2.06
CA LYS A 61 6.19 7.79 3.22
C LYS A 61 5.90 6.70 4.26
N PHE A 62 5.56 5.50 3.79
CA PHE A 62 5.20 4.40 4.68
C PHE A 62 6.43 3.72 5.30
N TYR A 63 7.43 3.42 4.47
CA TYR A 63 8.61 2.68 4.92
C TYR A 63 9.81 3.55 5.27
N GLY A 64 9.82 4.82 4.84
CA GLY A 64 10.95 5.71 5.07
C GLY A 64 12.13 5.51 4.11
N VAL A 65 12.02 4.58 3.18
CA VAL A 65 13.05 4.30 2.16
C VAL A 65 12.41 4.11 0.80
N ASN A 66 13.21 4.23 -0.26
CA ASN A 66 12.73 3.99 -1.62
C ASN A 66 12.52 2.49 -1.86
N PRO A 67 11.59 2.11 -2.77
CA PRO A 67 11.40 0.70 -3.10
C PRO A 67 12.67 0.01 -3.58
N SER A 68 13.54 0.73 -4.30
CA SER A 68 14.80 0.18 -4.79
C SER A 68 15.78 -0.18 -3.67
N ASP A 69 15.58 0.34 -2.47
CA ASP A 69 16.42 0.05 -1.31
C ASP A 69 15.93 -1.17 -0.53
N VAL A 70 14.80 -1.75 -0.93
CA VAL A 70 14.22 -2.95 -0.31
C VAL A 70 14.68 -4.16 -1.10
N GLY A 71 15.22 -5.12 -0.47
CA GLY A 71 15.65 -6.35 -1.15
C GLY A 71 17.15 -6.40 -1.44
#